data_b842f587411c188c7b8dc3d054587771
#
_entry.id   b842f587411c188c7b8dc3d054587771
#
_cell.length_a   1.000
_cell.length_b   1.000
_cell.length_c   1.000
_cell.angle_alpha   90.00
_cell.angle_beta   90.00
_cell.angle_gamma   90.00
#
_symmetry.space_group_name_H-M   'P 1'
#
loop_
_entity.id
_entity.type
_entity.pdbx_description
1 polymer ?
#
loop_
_entity_poly.entity_id
_entity_poly.type
_entity_poly.pdbx_seq_one_letter_code
_entity_poly.pdbx_strand_id
1 'polypeptide(L)'
;MNKIAQTPPMGWNSWDCYGSAVTEKEVRSNAEYMARHMAKHGWEYVVVDILWFDPDAEDSQYTPYGDICIDEYGRVIPAENRFPSAAGGKGFGPLADYVHSLGLKFGIHILRGVPRKAVYARCPVKGTDLTCRDIAHRNDNCPWNTDMYGVDCMRRGAQEYYDSIFELYAAWGVDYVKVDDIAPPYHSGEIELVHNAIEHCGRDIVLSLSCGPAPRDKAEHLCRFANLWRTTGDFWDDWN
;
A
#
# COMPACT_ATOMS: atom_id res chain seq x y z
N MET A 1 -9.61 19.70 6.13
CA MET A 1 -10.27 18.95 5.03
C MET A 1 -9.24 18.75 3.95
N ASN A 2 -8.90 17.53 3.69
CA ASN A 2 -7.90 17.16 2.67
C ASN A 2 -8.38 17.66 1.29
N LYS A 3 -7.55 18.40 0.58
CA LYS A 3 -7.93 19.00 -0.71
C LYS A 3 -7.92 17.98 -1.86
N ILE A 4 -7.36 16.79 -1.62
CA ILE A 4 -7.27 15.71 -2.59
C ILE A 4 -8.48 14.77 -2.49
N ALA A 5 -8.82 14.08 -3.57
CA ALA A 5 -9.95 13.15 -3.66
C ALA A 5 -11.30 13.77 -3.24
N GLN A 6 -11.59 15.00 -3.68
CA GLN A 6 -12.88 15.65 -3.42
C GLN A 6 -14.06 14.94 -4.12
N THR A 7 -13.77 14.19 -5.17
CA THR A 7 -14.66 13.23 -5.82
C THR A 7 -14.06 11.84 -5.70
N PRO A 8 -14.86 10.76 -5.75
CA PRO A 8 -14.31 9.41 -5.71
C PRO A 8 -13.27 9.20 -6.80
N PRO A 9 -12.02 8.82 -6.46
CA PRO A 9 -11.00 8.49 -7.45
C PRO A 9 -11.48 7.37 -8.37
N MET A 10 -11.25 7.53 -9.66
CA MET A 10 -11.53 6.53 -10.67
C MET A 10 -10.23 6.00 -11.24
N GLY A 11 -10.13 4.69 -11.40
CA GLY A 11 -8.90 4.08 -11.89
C GLY A 11 -9.02 2.58 -12.09
N TRP A 12 -7.91 1.98 -12.48
CA TRP A 12 -7.73 0.55 -12.61
C TRP A 12 -6.89 0.04 -11.44
N ASN A 13 -7.29 -1.09 -10.90
CA ASN A 13 -6.54 -1.85 -9.90
C ASN A 13 -6.21 -3.24 -10.49
N SER A 14 -5.01 -3.74 -10.26
CA SER A 14 -4.53 -4.96 -10.90
C SER A 14 -5.18 -6.25 -10.36
N TRP A 15 -5.83 -6.22 -9.20
CA TRP A 15 -6.30 -7.42 -8.52
C TRP A 15 -7.25 -8.27 -9.35
N ASP A 16 -8.35 -7.69 -9.84
CA ASP A 16 -9.38 -8.46 -10.54
C ASP A 16 -8.91 -9.06 -11.88
N CYS A 17 -7.85 -8.50 -12.46
CA CYS A 17 -7.31 -8.96 -13.74
C CYS A 17 -6.16 -9.96 -13.59
N TYR A 18 -5.32 -9.78 -12.57
CA TYR A 18 -4.02 -10.48 -12.45
C TYR A 18 -3.76 -11.05 -11.05
N GLY A 19 -4.67 -10.87 -10.11
CA GLY A 19 -4.45 -11.26 -8.72
C GLY A 19 -3.17 -10.66 -8.16
N SER A 20 -2.40 -11.47 -7.47
CA SER A 20 -1.09 -11.10 -6.93
C SER A 20 0.06 -11.19 -7.95
N ALA A 21 -0.19 -11.80 -9.12
CA ALA A 21 0.85 -12.14 -10.11
C ALA A 21 1.19 -11.02 -11.10
N VAL A 22 0.58 -9.83 -11.00
CA VAL A 22 0.80 -8.72 -11.92
C VAL A 22 2.28 -8.38 -12.09
N THR A 23 2.69 -8.09 -13.31
CA THR A 23 4.05 -7.69 -13.67
C THR A 23 4.11 -6.24 -14.18
N GLU A 24 5.30 -5.66 -14.21
CA GLU A 24 5.51 -4.32 -14.76
C GLU A 24 4.98 -4.18 -16.19
N LYS A 25 5.14 -5.22 -17.02
CA LYS A 25 4.67 -5.22 -18.41
C LYS A 25 3.16 -5.04 -18.49
N GLU A 26 2.42 -5.73 -17.64
CA GLU A 26 0.96 -5.66 -17.60
C GLU A 26 0.49 -4.31 -17.06
N VAL A 27 1.14 -3.79 -16.03
CA VAL A 27 0.84 -2.45 -15.50
C VAL A 27 1.01 -1.39 -16.59
N ARG A 28 2.13 -1.43 -17.34
CA ARG A 28 2.38 -0.50 -18.45
C ARG A 28 1.32 -0.60 -19.54
N SER A 29 0.96 -1.84 -19.95
CA SER A 29 -0.05 -2.06 -20.99
C SER A 29 -1.43 -1.53 -20.59
N ASN A 30 -1.85 -1.75 -19.34
CA ASN A 30 -3.12 -1.24 -18.83
C ASN A 30 -3.10 0.28 -18.68
N ALA A 31 -1.98 0.88 -18.23
CA ALA A 31 -1.80 2.32 -18.17
C ALA A 31 -1.93 2.97 -19.56
N GLU A 32 -1.29 2.39 -20.59
CA GLU A 32 -1.41 2.87 -21.96
C GLU A 32 -2.85 2.81 -22.48
N TYR A 33 -3.54 1.69 -22.23
CA TYR A 33 -4.94 1.54 -22.62
C TYR A 33 -5.81 2.60 -21.93
N MET A 34 -5.63 2.77 -20.62
CA MET A 34 -6.40 3.73 -19.82
C MET A 34 -6.14 5.16 -20.30
N ALA A 35 -4.89 5.54 -20.55
CA ALA A 35 -4.55 6.87 -21.08
C ALA A 35 -5.24 7.16 -22.42
N ARG A 36 -5.26 6.20 -23.35
CA ARG A 36 -5.85 6.37 -24.69
C ARG A 36 -7.37 6.41 -24.69
N HIS A 37 -8.01 5.60 -23.82
CA HIS A 37 -9.45 5.33 -23.96
C HIS A 37 -10.30 5.84 -22.80
N MET A 38 -9.75 5.95 -21.60
CA MET A 38 -10.51 6.16 -20.36
C MET A 38 -10.19 7.48 -19.65
N ALA A 39 -8.98 8.02 -19.80
CA ALA A 39 -8.54 9.24 -19.11
C ALA A 39 -9.47 10.45 -19.39
N LYS A 40 -9.97 10.60 -20.62
CA LYS A 40 -10.95 11.63 -21.00
C LYS A 40 -12.29 11.53 -20.25
N HIS A 41 -12.55 10.42 -19.59
CA HIS A 41 -13.73 10.18 -18.78
C HIS A 41 -13.44 10.24 -17.26
N GLY A 42 -12.25 10.71 -16.87
CA GLY A 42 -11.86 10.90 -15.48
C GLY A 42 -11.19 9.69 -14.82
N TRP A 43 -10.82 8.66 -15.59
CA TRP A 43 -10.05 7.52 -15.08
C TRP A 43 -8.57 7.90 -15.02
N GLU A 44 -8.05 8.08 -13.80
CA GLU A 44 -6.73 8.68 -13.58
C GLU A 44 -5.73 7.77 -12.87
N TYR A 45 -6.19 6.83 -12.03
CA TYR A 45 -5.33 6.07 -11.14
C TYR A 45 -5.01 4.69 -11.70
N VAL A 46 -3.72 4.33 -11.72
CA VAL A 46 -3.21 2.98 -12.03
C VAL A 46 -2.64 2.42 -10.75
N VAL A 47 -3.29 1.39 -10.18
CA VAL A 47 -2.94 0.84 -8.86
C VAL A 47 -2.41 -0.58 -8.98
N VAL A 48 -1.19 -0.79 -8.49
CA VAL A 48 -0.59 -2.13 -8.33
C VAL A 48 -1.05 -2.71 -6.99
N ASP A 49 -1.80 -3.81 -7.02
CA ASP A 49 -2.35 -4.43 -5.81
C ASP A 49 -1.34 -5.35 -5.10
N ILE A 50 -1.80 -6.07 -4.10
CA ILE A 50 -1.03 -6.84 -3.11
C ILE A 50 0.08 -7.72 -3.71
N LEU A 51 1.11 -8.00 -2.89
CA LEU A 51 2.25 -8.88 -3.17
C LEU A 51 3.20 -8.42 -4.28
N TRP A 52 3.21 -7.15 -4.66
CA TRP A 52 4.21 -6.61 -5.58
C TRP A 52 5.66 -6.77 -5.05
N PHE A 53 5.81 -7.03 -3.78
CA PHE A 53 7.07 -7.27 -3.07
C PHE A 53 7.45 -8.75 -2.92
N ASP A 54 6.59 -9.69 -3.37
CA ASP A 54 6.85 -11.12 -3.32
C ASP A 54 7.37 -11.59 -4.70
N PRO A 55 8.62 -12.11 -4.79
CA PRO A 55 9.18 -12.57 -6.05
C PRO A 55 8.47 -13.81 -6.61
N ASP A 56 7.84 -14.59 -5.74
CA ASP A 56 7.22 -15.88 -6.06
C ASP A 56 5.67 -15.79 -6.10
N ALA A 57 5.11 -14.57 -6.08
CA ALA A 57 3.66 -14.40 -6.12
C ALA A 57 3.04 -14.98 -7.39
N GLU A 58 2.04 -15.83 -7.19
CA GLU A 58 1.28 -16.52 -8.23
C GLU A 58 -0.22 -16.28 -7.99
N ASP A 59 -0.94 -16.07 -9.07
CA ASP A 59 -2.40 -15.93 -9.23
C ASP A 59 -3.25 -16.04 -7.96
N SER A 60 -3.55 -14.89 -7.34
CA SER A 60 -4.47 -14.75 -6.19
C SER A 60 -4.18 -15.64 -4.97
N GLN A 61 -2.98 -16.23 -4.90
CA GLN A 61 -2.56 -17.07 -3.79
C GLN A 61 -1.61 -16.32 -2.86
N TYR A 62 -1.68 -16.63 -1.57
CA TYR A 62 -0.77 -16.12 -0.56
C TYR A 62 0.11 -17.28 -0.06
N THR A 63 1.41 -17.18 -0.30
CA THR A 63 2.38 -18.13 0.25
C THR A 63 2.61 -17.82 1.73
N PRO A 64 2.20 -18.71 2.65
CA PRO A 64 2.45 -18.47 4.06
C PRO A 64 3.94 -18.34 4.35
N TYR A 65 4.32 -17.24 5.02
CA TYR A 65 5.71 -16.93 5.40
C TYR A 65 6.65 -16.80 4.19
N GLY A 66 6.17 -16.23 3.09
CA GLY A 66 6.95 -16.00 1.88
C GLY A 66 8.22 -15.17 2.12
N ASP A 67 9.21 -15.35 1.25
CA ASP A 67 10.47 -14.60 1.33
C ASP A 67 10.35 -13.26 0.58
N ILE A 68 9.56 -12.35 1.15
CA ILE A 68 9.27 -11.05 0.57
C ILE A 68 10.49 -10.13 0.51
N CYS A 69 10.53 -9.23 -0.47
CA CYS A 69 11.59 -8.24 -0.65
C CYS A 69 11.44 -7.08 0.32
N ILE A 70 12.49 -6.82 1.10
CA ILE A 70 12.58 -5.67 2.01
C ILE A 70 13.94 -4.98 1.87
N ASP A 71 13.98 -3.69 2.19
CA ASP A 71 15.23 -2.93 2.27
C ASP A 71 15.92 -3.05 3.66
N GLU A 72 17.01 -2.33 3.84
CA GLU A 72 17.78 -2.31 5.10
C GLU A 72 16.99 -1.80 6.32
N TYR A 73 15.92 -1.03 6.12
CA TYR A 73 15.03 -0.53 7.17
C TYR A 73 13.79 -1.40 7.37
N GLY A 74 13.70 -2.54 6.68
CA GLY A 74 12.56 -3.45 6.77
C GLY A 74 11.30 -2.95 6.08
N ARG A 75 11.41 -1.99 5.14
CA ARG A 75 10.31 -1.53 4.30
C ARG A 75 10.21 -2.43 3.07
N VAL A 76 8.99 -2.77 2.65
CA VAL A 76 8.80 -3.59 1.45
C VAL A 76 9.23 -2.83 0.19
N ILE A 77 9.90 -3.54 -0.72
CA ILE A 77 10.36 -3.02 -2.02
C ILE A 77 9.91 -3.95 -3.15
N PRO A 78 9.75 -3.43 -4.38
CA PRO A 78 9.28 -4.24 -5.51
C PRO A 78 10.21 -5.42 -5.81
N ALA A 79 9.61 -6.57 -6.10
CA ALA A 79 10.34 -7.74 -6.57
C ALA A 79 10.89 -7.50 -7.99
N GLU A 80 12.23 -7.42 -8.14
CA GLU A 80 12.89 -7.00 -9.38
C GLU A 80 12.63 -7.94 -10.56
N ASN A 81 12.38 -9.23 -10.29
CA ASN A 81 12.02 -10.20 -11.34
C ASN A 81 10.65 -9.91 -11.97
N ARG A 82 9.75 -9.27 -11.25
CA ARG A 82 8.41 -8.88 -11.72
C ARG A 82 8.34 -7.42 -12.14
N PHE A 83 9.13 -6.57 -11.51
CA PHE A 83 9.24 -5.13 -11.75
C PHE A 83 10.69 -4.76 -12.07
N PRO A 84 11.21 -5.12 -13.26
CA PRO A 84 12.63 -5.01 -13.57
C PRO A 84 13.15 -3.57 -13.57
N SER A 85 12.31 -2.56 -13.78
CA SER A 85 12.74 -1.17 -13.70
C SER A 85 13.05 -0.72 -12.27
N ALA A 86 12.61 -1.48 -11.25
CA ALA A 86 12.91 -1.23 -9.85
C ALA A 86 14.37 -1.57 -9.47
N ALA A 87 15.07 -2.30 -10.33
CA ALA A 87 16.42 -2.79 -10.07
C ALA A 87 17.39 -1.68 -9.67
N GLY A 88 18.32 -2.04 -8.79
CA GLY A 88 19.34 -1.11 -8.28
C GLY A 88 18.80 -0.09 -7.28
N GLY A 89 17.79 -0.45 -6.52
CA GLY A 89 17.22 0.38 -5.45
C GLY A 89 16.31 1.52 -5.91
N LYS A 90 15.90 1.52 -7.19
CA LYS A 90 15.04 2.57 -7.76
C LYS A 90 13.58 2.46 -7.30
N GLY A 91 13.18 1.30 -6.77
CA GLY A 91 11.81 1.05 -6.38
C GLY A 91 10.82 1.29 -7.53
N PHE A 92 9.64 1.77 -7.21
CA PHE A 92 8.66 2.08 -8.26
C PHE A 92 8.90 3.41 -9.01
N GLY A 93 9.95 4.17 -8.69
CA GLY A 93 10.22 5.46 -9.34
C GLY A 93 10.08 5.41 -10.86
N PRO A 94 10.82 4.54 -11.59
CA PRO A 94 10.74 4.50 -13.05
C PRO A 94 9.36 4.09 -13.60
N LEU A 95 8.61 3.25 -12.88
CA LEU A 95 7.25 2.87 -13.28
C LEU A 95 6.26 4.02 -13.04
N ALA A 96 6.36 4.71 -11.89
CA ALA A 96 5.57 5.87 -11.57
C ALA A 96 5.81 7.01 -12.58
N ASP A 97 7.07 7.31 -12.89
CA ASP A 97 7.45 8.31 -13.93
C ASP A 97 6.83 7.98 -15.29
N TYR A 98 6.82 6.68 -15.65
CA TYR A 98 6.19 6.23 -16.87
C TYR A 98 4.67 6.48 -16.86
N VAL A 99 3.98 6.12 -15.78
CA VAL A 99 2.53 6.35 -15.61
C VAL A 99 2.22 7.84 -15.65
N HIS A 100 3.01 8.66 -14.98
CA HIS A 100 2.89 10.12 -15.01
C HIS A 100 3.11 10.70 -16.42
N SER A 101 4.04 10.14 -17.20
CA SER A 101 4.28 10.59 -18.59
C SER A 101 3.06 10.37 -19.49
N LEU A 102 2.15 9.47 -19.12
CA LEU A 102 0.87 9.24 -19.81
C LEU A 102 -0.26 10.16 -19.31
N GLY A 103 0.02 11.06 -18.36
CA GLY A 103 -0.97 11.94 -17.74
C GLY A 103 -1.83 11.26 -16.68
N LEU A 104 -1.40 10.10 -16.16
CA LEU A 104 -2.08 9.31 -15.15
C LEU A 104 -1.39 9.43 -13.78
N LYS A 105 -2.00 8.88 -12.74
CA LYS A 105 -1.50 8.83 -11.37
C LYS A 105 -1.16 7.39 -10.99
N PHE A 106 -0.08 7.21 -10.22
CA PHE A 106 0.40 5.91 -9.81
C PHE A 106 0.02 5.59 -8.37
N GLY A 107 -0.49 4.39 -8.13
CA GLY A 107 -0.88 3.91 -6.80
C GLY A 107 -0.38 2.52 -6.49
N ILE A 108 -0.32 2.20 -5.21
CA ILE A 108 0.06 0.88 -4.71
C ILE A 108 -0.86 0.42 -3.59
N HIS A 109 -0.91 -0.90 -3.41
CA HIS A 109 -1.49 -1.54 -2.23
C HIS A 109 -0.40 -1.76 -1.18
N ILE A 110 -0.75 -1.63 0.10
CA ILE A 110 0.07 -2.07 1.23
C ILE A 110 -0.77 -2.82 2.25
N LEU A 111 -0.17 -3.73 2.97
CA LEU A 111 -0.71 -4.22 4.24
C LEU A 111 -0.29 -3.27 5.37
N ARG A 112 -1.18 -3.07 6.36
CA ARG A 112 -0.77 -2.41 7.60
C ARG A 112 0.32 -3.23 8.29
N GLY A 113 1.09 -2.58 9.16
CA GLY A 113 2.02 -3.27 10.04
C GLY A 113 3.47 -3.25 9.57
N VAL A 114 4.25 -4.16 10.13
CA VAL A 114 5.69 -4.32 9.90
C VAL A 114 6.00 -5.75 9.43
N PRO A 115 6.80 -5.95 8.37
CA PRO A 115 7.15 -7.28 7.88
C PRO A 115 7.73 -8.19 8.96
N ARG A 116 7.21 -9.42 9.05
CA ARG A 116 7.77 -10.43 9.96
C ARG A 116 9.26 -10.65 9.71
N LYS A 117 9.66 -10.66 8.43
CA LYS A 117 11.06 -10.76 8.01
C LYS A 117 11.91 -9.65 8.65
N ALA A 118 11.42 -8.39 8.63
CA ALA A 118 12.10 -7.25 9.24
C ALA A 118 12.21 -7.37 10.76
N VAL A 119 11.17 -7.88 11.42
CA VAL A 119 11.14 -8.12 12.87
C VAL A 119 12.15 -9.19 13.27
N TYR A 120 12.24 -10.30 12.52
CA TYR A 120 13.22 -11.35 12.78
C TYR A 120 14.66 -10.92 12.49
N ALA A 121 14.86 -10.17 11.40
CA ALA A 121 16.17 -9.61 11.04
C ALA A 121 16.59 -8.43 11.94
N ARG A 122 15.67 -7.90 12.77
CA ARG A 122 15.88 -6.71 13.59
C ARG A 122 16.32 -5.50 12.75
N CYS A 123 15.69 -5.31 11.59
CA CYS A 123 15.98 -4.14 10.78
C CYS A 123 15.81 -2.86 11.59
N PRO A 124 16.70 -1.86 11.43
CA PRO A 124 16.61 -0.61 12.18
C PRO A 124 15.38 0.19 11.74
N VAL A 125 14.74 0.87 12.66
CA VAL A 125 13.77 1.92 12.35
C VAL A 125 14.54 3.19 11.99
N LYS A 126 14.39 3.66 10.75
CA LYS A 126 15.14 4.79 10.20
C LYS A 126 15.07 6.02 11.11
N GLY A 127 16.21 6.62 11.41
CA GLY A 127 16.29 7.83 12.24
C GLY A 127 16.17 7.61 13.74
N THR A 128 16.16 6.37 14.20
CA THR A 128 16.05 6.00 15.63
C THR A 128 17.15 5.03 16.06
N ASP A 129 17.20 4.75 17.35
CA ASP A 129 18.02 3.69 17.96
C ASP A 129 17.26 2.36 18.14
N LEU A 130 16.05 2.26 17.55
CA LEU A 130 15.14 1.14 17.67
C LEU A 130 15.19 0.23 16.44
N THR A 131 14.63 -0.97 16.60
CA THR A 131 14.46 -1.95 15.52
C THR A 131 13.00 -2.23 15.25
N CYS A 132 12.67 -2.83 14.11
CA CYS A 132 11.33 -3.31 13.76
C CYS A 132 10.74 -4.24 14.84
N ARG A 133 11.59 -4.92 15.60
CA ARG A 133 11.15 -5.77 16.71
C ARG A 133 10.59 -4.99 17.90
N ASP A 134 11.07 -3.79 18.14
CA ASP A 134 10.68 -2.96 19.28
C ASP A 134 9.29 -2.34 19.09
N ILE A 135 8.88 -2.16 17.85
CA ILE A 135 7.58 -1.57 17.47
C ILE A 135 6.52 -2.62 17.11
N ALA A 136 6.90 -3.88 16.89
CA ALA A 136 5.99 -4.92 16.43
C ALA A 136 5.00 -5.37 17.52
N HIS A 137 3.72 -5.42 17.18
CA HIS A 137 2.67 -6.07 17.97
C HIS A 137 2.46 -7.50 17.48
N ARG A 138 3.29 -8.44 17.96
CA ARG A 138 3.37 -9.80 17.42
C ARG A 138 2.15 -10.69 17.64
N ASN A 139 1.20 -10.26 18.47
CA ASN A 139 -0.08 -10.94 18.68
C ASN A 139 -1.21 -10.34 17.81
N ASP A 140 -0.92 -9.27 17.09
CA ASP A 140 -1.81 -8.64 16.13
C ASP A 140 -1.35 -8.98 14.72
N ASN A 141 -2.11 -9.84 14.05
CA ASN A 141 -1.74 -10.42 12.77
C ASN A 141 -2.91 -10.32 11.81
N CYS A 142 -2.61 -10.13 10.54
CA CYS A 142 -3.58 -10.33 9.49
C CYS A 142 -4.02 -11.80 9.45
N PRO A 143 -5.33 -12.11 9.52
CA PRO A 143 -5.79 -13.49 9.57
C PRO A 143 -5.68 -14.24 8.24
N TRP A 144 -5.59 -13.52 7.13
CA TRP A 144 -5.57 -14.09 5.79
C TRP A 144 -4.22 -13.94 5.07
N ASN A 145 -3.28 -13.18 5.64
CA ASN A 145 -1.92 -13.03 5.10
C ASN A 145 -0.91 -13.04 6.25
N THR A 146 0.19 -13.79 6.09
CA THR A 146 1.17 -14.00 7.15
C THR A 146 2.39 -13.08 7.09
N ASP A 147 2.44 -12.12 6.17
CA ASP A 147 3.66 -11.35 5.92
C ASP A 147 3.95 -10.32 7.01
N MET A 148 2.90 -9.78 7.66
CA MET A 148 3.01 -8.68 8.59
C MET A 148 2.68 -9.07 10.03
N TYR A 149 3.26 -8.34 10.98
CA TYR A 149 2.76 -8.10 12.32
C TYR A 149 2.15 -6.71 12.38
N GLY A 150 1.15 -6.48 13.22
CA GLY A 150 0.70 -5.13 13.55
C GLY A 150 1.82 -4.29 14.16
N VAL A 151 1.64 -2.97 14.14
CA VAL A 151 2.51 -2.02 14.86
C VAL A 151 1.84 -1.63 16.17
N ASP A 152 2.59 -1.69 17.28
CA ASP A 152 2.14 -1.14 18.55
C ASP A 152 2.22 0.40 18.47
N CYS A 153 1.09 1.03 18.19
CA CYS A 153 0.97 2.47 17.93
C CYS A 153 1.42 3.35 19.11
N MET A 154 1.50 2.78 20.33
CA MET A 154 1.94 3.50 21.53
C MET A 154 3.46 3.43 21.73
N ARG A 155 4.16 2.68 20.92
CA ARG A 155 5.62 2.54 21.02
C ARG A 155 6.32 3.71 20.34
N ARG A 156 7.40 4.18 20.97
CA ARG A 156 8.40 5.04 20.32
C ARG A 156 8.93 4.31 19.09
N GLY A 157 9.06 5.00 17.98
CA GLY A 157 9.51 4.44 16.71
C GLY A 157 8.37 4.00 15.79
N ALA A 158 7.12 3.90 16.28
CA ALA A 158 5.97 3.50 15.45
C ALA A 158 5.67 4.55 14.36
N GLN A 159 5.62 5.84 14.73
CA GLN A 159 5.42 6.92 13.77
C GLN A 159 6.61 7.06 12.83
N GLU A 160 7.82 7.02 13.35
CA GLU A 160 9.05 7.12 12.57
C GLU A 160 9.17 5.99 11.53
N TYR A 161 8.66 4.79 11.84
CA TYR A 161 8.62 3.70 10.90
C TYR A 161 7.69 4.00 9.73
N TYR A 162 6.43 4.42 10.00
CA TYR A 162 5.49 4.80 8.95
C TYR A 162 5.96 6.05 8.18
N ASP A 163 6.54 7.04 8.85
CA ASP A 163 7.13 8.22 8.20
C ASP A 163 8.18 7.79 7.17
N SER A 164 9.06 6.85 7.55
CA SER A 164 10.10 6.34 6.64
C SER A 164 9.53 5.60 5.43
N ILE A 165 8.39 4.89 5.59
CA ILE A 165 7.70 4.22 4.48
C ILE A 165 7.14 5.26 3.52
N PHE A 166 6.44 6.26 4.02
CA PHE A 166 5.81 7.26 3.15
C PHE A 166 6.81 8.25 2.54
N GLU A 167 7.95 8.52 3.20
CA GLU A 167 9.09 9.18 2.56
C GLU A 167 9.58 8.38 1.32
N LEU A 168 9.68 7.06 1.45
CA LEU A 168 10.09 6.20 0.34
C LEU A 168 9.05 6.23 -0.80
N TYR A 169 7.76 6.13 -0.47
CA TYR A 169 6.69 6.16 -1.47
C TYR A 169 6.57 7.53 -2.15
N ALA A 170 6.77 8.61 -1.41
CA ALA A 170 6.84 9.96 -1.97
C ALA A 170 8.02 10.09 -2.95
N ALA A 171 9.19 9.55 -2.59
CA ALA A 171 10.36 9.51 -3.46
C ALA A 171 10.14 8.68 -4.74
N TRP A 172 9.30 7.63 -4.68
CA TRP A 172 8.89 6.86 -5.86
C TRP A 172 7.81 7.54 -6.70
N GLY A 173 7.20 8.62 -6.23
CA GLY A 173 6.13 9.31 -6.95
C GLY A 173 4.76 8.66 -6.80
N VAL A 174 4.49 7.96 -5.70
CA VAL A 174 3.18 7.36 -5.40
C VAL A 174 2.15 8.45 -5.11
N ASP A 175 0.96 8.36 -5.74
CA ASP A 175 -0.17 9.30 -5.60
C ASP A 175 -1.36 8.71 -4.83
N TYR A 176 -1.38 7.40 -4.66
CA TYR A 176 -2.50 6.68 -4.03
C TYR A 176 -2.00 5.44 -3.31
N VAL A 177 -2.48 5.22 -2.10
CA VAL A 177 -2.19 4.01 -1.31
C VAL A 177 -3.48 3.38 -0.83
N LYS A 178 -3.70 2.11 -1.20
CA LYS A 178 -4.71 1.23 -0.63
C LYS A 178 -4.07 0.52 0.56
N VAL A 179 -4.50 0.85 1.78
CA VAL A 179 -4.05 0.18 3.00
C VAL A 179 -5.03 -0.93 3.35
N ASP A 180 -4.55 -2.15 3.39
CA ASP A 180 -5.34 -3.34 3.65
C ASP A 180 -5.15 -3.88 5.07
N ASP A 181 -6.01 -4.83 5.49
CA ASP A 181 -6.09 -5.36 6.86
C ASP A 181 -6.34 -4.27 7.92
N ILE A 182 -7.04 -3.21 7.56
CA ILE A 182 -7.26 -2.06 8.45
C ILE A 182 -8.66 -2.06 9.08
N ALA A 183 -9.62 -2.80 8.50
CA ALA A 183 -10.97 -3.01 9.01
C ALA A 183 -11.63 -4.22 8.33
N PRO A 184 -12.41 -5.03 9.08
CA PRO A 184 -12.37 -5.34 10.50
C PRO A 184 -11.22 -6.29 10.89
N PRO A 185 -10.67 -6.21 12.11
CA PRO A 185 -10.96 -5.25 13.16
C PRO A 185 -10.51 -3.83 12.78
N TYR A 186 -11.06 -2.80 13.45
CA TYR A 186 -10.76 -1.41 13.12
C TYR A 186 -9.49 -0.92 13.83
N HIS A 187 -8.43 -0.70 13.07
CA HIS A 187 -7.10 -0.33 13.55
C HIS A 187 -6.89 1.19 13.56
N SER A 188 -7.66 1.91 14.41
CA SER A 188 -7.63 3.38 14.44
C SER A 188 -6.23 3.97 14.64
N GLY A 189 -5.42 3.39 15.51
CA GLY A 189 -4.07 3.87 15.76
C GLY A 189 -3.16 3.78 14.53
N GLU A 190 -3.22 2.67 13.77
CA GLU A 190 -2.42 2.55 12.55
C GLU A 190 -2.94 3.46 11.42
N ILE A 191 -4.26 3.69 11.36
CA ILE A 191 -4.83 4.70 10.42
C ILE A 191 -4.25 6.08 10.72
N GLU A 192 -4.19 6.48 12.00
CA GLU A 192 -3.62 7.77 12.41
C GLU A 192 -2.12 7.87 12.07
N LEU A 193 -1.33 6.80 12.33
CA LEU A 193 0.09 6.76 11.99
C LEU A 193 0.33 6.91 10.48
N VAL A 194 -0.46 6.20 9.66
CA VAL A 194 -0.40 6.30 8.20
C VAL A 194 -0.78 7.70 7.71
N HIS A 195 -1.87 8.26 8.24
CA HIS A 195 -2.29 9.61 7.92
C HIS A 195 -1.21 10.64 8.23
N ASN A 196 -0.65 10.59 9.44
CA ASN A 196 0.42 11.49 9.84
C ASN A 196 1.65 11.35 8.93
N ALA A 197 2.02 10.13 8.57
CA ALA A 197 3.13 9.87 7.67
C ALA A 197 2.90 10.46 6.26
N ILE A 198 1.66 10.42 5.76
CA ILE A 198 1.29 11.10 4.50
C ILE A 198 1.46 12.62 4.64
N GLU A 199 0.98 13.22 5.74
CA GLU A 199 1.13 14.67 5.98
C GLU A 199 2.61 15.07 6.10
N HIS A 200 3.47 14.20 6.65
CA HIS A 200 4.91 14.47 6.83
C HIS A 200 5.73 14.28 5.56
N CYS A 201 5.31 13.43 4.62
CA CYS A 201 6.14 13.06 3.47
C CYS A 201 6.28 14.15 2.39
N GLY A 202 5.48 15.21 2.48
CA GLY A 202 5.53 16.35 1.56
C GLY A 202 4.95 16.10 0.16
N ARG A 203 4.21 14.98 -0.04
CA ARG A 203 3.52 14.65 -1.27
C ARG A 203 2.04 14.39 -0.99
N ASP A 204 1.16 14.88 -1.87
CA ASP A 204 -0.26 14.57 -1.83
C ASP A 204 -0.48 13.09 -2.21
N ILE A 205 -0.85 12.26 -1.24
CA ILE A 205 -1.14 10.83 -1.44
C ILE A 205 -2.57 10.55 -0.97
N VAL A 206 -3.39 9.98 -1.83
CA VAL A 206 -4.75 9.54 -1.49
C VAL A 206 -4.68 8.30 -0.61
N LEU A 207 -5.31 8.36 0.58
CA LEU A 207 -5.43 7.24 1.50
C LEU A 207 -6.77 6.53 1.35
N SER A 208 -6.74 5.28 0.91
CA SER A 208 -7.88 4.38 0.79
C SER A 208 -7.77 3.22 1.77
N LEU A 209 -8.80 2.98 2.57
CA LEU A 209 -8.83 1.91 3.57
C LEU A 209 -9.61 0.69 3.07
N SER A 210 -9.06 -0.51 3.24
CA SER A 210 -9.53 -1.83 2.83
C SER A 210 -9.30 -2.83 4.00
N CYS A 211 -9.81 -4.06 4.05
CA CYS A 211 -10.48 -4.83 3.02
C CYS A 211 -11.99 -5.02 3.28
N GLY A 212 -12.49 -4.76 4.45
CA GLY A 212 -13.91 -4.95 4.79
C GLY A 212 -14.63 -3.65 5.14
N PRO A 213 -15.90 -3.74 5.56
CA PRO A 213 -16.71 -2.58 5.89
C PRO A 213 -16.18 -1.88 7.15
N ALA A 214 -15.91 -0.60 7.04
CA ALA A 214 -15.56 0.21 8.19
C ALA A 214 -16.78 0.41 9.11
N PRO A 215 -16.60 0.41 10.45
CA PRO A 215 -17.69 0.59 11.39
C PRO A 215 -18.34 1.98 11.28
N ARG A 216 -19.66 2.05 11.29
CA ARG A 216 -20.42 3.31 11.15
C ARG A 216 -20.16 4.30 12.30
N ASP A 217 -19.93 3.80 13.51
CA ASP A 217 -19.60 4.60 14.69
C ASP A 217 -18.20 5.24 14.61
N LYS A 218 -17.39 4.87 13.61
CA LYS A 218 -16.07 5.45 13.31
C LYS A 218 -16.10 6.51 12.19
N ALA A 219 -17.28 6.92 11.73
CA ALA A 219 -17.41 7.84 10.61
C ALA A 219 -16.66 9.17 10.82
N GLU A 220 -16.71 9.75 12.03
CA GLU A 220 -15.98 10.99 12.34
C GLU A 220 -14.46 10.80 12.22
N HIS A 221 -13.95 9.69 12.76
CA HIS A 221 -12.53 9.34 12.63
C HIS A 221 -12.13 9.12 11.18
N LEU A 222 -12.92 8.37 10.41
CA LEU A 222 -12.67 8.12 8.99
C LEU A 222 -12.63 9.41 8.18
N CYS A 223 -13.61 10.30 8.35
CA CYS A 223 -13.66 11.60 7.68
C CYS A 223 -12.46 12.50 8.00
N ARG A 224 -11.84 12.30 9.16
CA ARG A 224 -10.66 13.06 9.60
C ARG A 224 -9.36 12.51 9.02
N PHE A 225 -9.20 11.18 8.98
CA PHE A 225 -7.92 10.52 8.77
C PHE A 225 -7.79 9.77 7.45
N ALA A 226 -8.85 9.63 6.65
CA ALA A 226 -8.80 8.93 5.36
C ALA A 226 -9.55 9.70 4.26
N ASN A 227 -9.24 9.37 3.00
CA ASN A 227 -9.95 9.92 1.85
C ASN A 227 -11.07 9.00 1.38
N LEU A 228 -10.85 7.67 1.48
CA LEU A 228 -11.80 6.63 1.09
C LEU A 228 -11.80 5.49 2.10
N TRP A 229 -12.94 4.84 2.22
CA TRP A 229 -13.10 3.61 2.99
C TRP A 229 -14.26 2.79 2.43
N ARG A 230 -14.29 1.52 2.79
CA ARG A 230 -15.33 0.60 2.32
C ARG A 230 -16.52 0.57 3.27
N THR A 231 -17.69 0.39 2.69
CA THR A 231 -18.95 0.19 3.42
C THR A 231 -19.47 -1.24 3.30
N THR A 232 -18.84 -2.04 2.45
CA THR A 232 -19.17 -3.45 2.20
C THR A 232 -17.90 -4.31 2.16
N GLY A 233 -18.05 -5.63 2.17
CA GLY A 233 -17.00 -6.58 1.84
C GLY A 233 -16.58 -6.48 0.36
N ASP A 234 -15.73 -7.41 -0.09
CA ASP A 234 -15.35 -7.51 -1.49
C ASP A 234 -16.58 -7.77 -2.36
N PHE A 235 -16.55 -7.18 -3.53
CA PHE A 235 -17.61 -7.33 -4.52
C PHE A 235 -17.00 -7.99 -5.76
N TRP A 236 -17.30 -9.29 -5.88
CA TRP A 236 -16.84 -10.12 -6.99
C TRP A 236 -17.84 -10.08 -8.12
N ASP A 237 -17.40 -10.37 -9.35
CA ASP A 237 -18.25 -10.53 -10.52
C ASP A 237 -18.98 -11.90 -10.54
N ASP A 238 -19.40 -12.34 -9.39
CA ASP A 238 -20.17 -13.57 -9.16
C ASP A 238 -21.67 -13.23 -9.06
N TRP A 239 -22.48 -13.91 -9.87
CA TRP A 239 -23.92 -13.71 -9.98
C TRP A 239 -24.73 -14.77 -9.22
N ASN A 240 -24.13 -15.58 -8.38
CA ASN A 240 -24.81 -16.61 -7.57
C ASN A 240 -25.38 -16.09 -6.25
#